data_cc2ea5d0adf9838ccc2fe4c6b887bced
#
_entry.id   cc2ea5d0adf9838ccc2fe4c6b887bced
#
_cell.length_a   1.000
_cell.length_b   1.000
_cell.length_c   1.000
_cell.angle_alpha   90.00
_cell.angle_beta   90.00
_cell.angle_gamma   90.00
#
_symmetry.space_group_name_H-M   'P 1'
#
loop_
_entity.id
_entity.type
_entity.pdbx_description
1 polymer ?
#
loop_
_entity_poly.entity_id
_entity_poly.type
_entity_poly.pdbx_seq_one_letter_code
_entity_poly.pdbx_strand_id
1 'polypeptide(L)'
;MTMDNTPVNSEAVGRDTRGTSRSGGVSWILGILLGVMLTVILAGVLVWSSTGFGLLHLMSMLHSGRTQINVDQPTVVRQIQQLQRLETVSYTMDKIISGEHANEYLPKFLVGDRLLLVVHGEVVGGINLAALKPGDVSVQGQKVSIHLPAAEVFSTRIDNAKTKVYSRDTGLFSSPDPNLESEVREEAERQLQQAALQDGILKTAGDNARSTITGMLQGFGFHEVEIR
;
A
#
# COMPACT_ATOMS: atom_id res chain seq x y z
N MET A 1 68.58 -102.14 24.78
CA MET A 1 69.85 -101.95 25.52
C MET A 1 69.64 -100.77 26.41
N THR A 2 69.31 -101.18 27.53
CA THR A 2 69.83 -100.77 28.84
C THR A 2 69.63 -99.37 29.29
N MET A 3 68.80 -99.33 30.23
CA MET A 3 68.98 -99.06 31.68
C MET A 3 68.91 -97.56 31.98
N ASP A 4 67.95 -97.23 32.73
CA ASP A 4 67.87 -97.26 34.19
C ASP A 4 68.38 -95.96 34.80
N ASN A 5 67.72 -95.28 35.53
CA ASN A 5 67.52 -95.33 36.95
C ASN A 5 66.94 -94.03 37.48
N THR A 6 65.94 -94.23 38.22
CA THR A 6 65.56 -93.32 39.33
C THR A 6 66.65 -93.34 40.41
N PRO A 7 66.68 -92.52 41.42
CA PRO A 7 65.54 -92.05 42.25
C PRO A 7 65.70 -90.71 43.01
N VAL A 8 64.58 -90.32 43.60
CA VAL A 8 64.39 -89.98 45.01
C VAL A 8 64.76 -88.64 45.59
N ASN A 9 63.69 -88.04 45.99
CA ASN A 9 63.45 -87.45 47.36
C ASN A 9 64.09 -86.13 47.75
N SER A 10 63.40 -85.31 48.22
CA SER A 10 62.97 -84.91 49.49
C SER A 10 62.77 -83.39 49.55
N GLU A 11 61.59 -83.16 50.06
CA GLU A 11 61.30 -82.27 51.21
C GLU A 11 61.97 -80.89 51.23
N ALA A 12 61.19 -79.96 51.32
CA ALA A 12 60.80 -79.21 52.53
C ALA A 12 60.46 -77.74 52.15
N VAL A 13 59.23 -77.42 52.50
CA VAL A 13 58.84 -76.38 53.42
C VAL A 13 59.42 -74.95 53.25
N GLY A 14 58.54 -74.08 53.11
CA GLY A 14 58.75 -72.68 53.50
C GLY A 14 57.88 -71.64 52.81
N ARG A 15 56.74 -71.50 53.44
CA ARG A 15 56.10 -70.18 53.77
C ARG A 15 56.13 -68.99 52.84
N ASP A 16 54.90 -68.59 52.54
CA ASP A 16 54.40 -67.25 52.63
C ASP A 16 55.14 -66.08 52.02
N THR A 17 54.52 -65.47 51.06
CA THR A 17 53.93 -64.09 51.36
C THR A 17 53.04 -63.63 50.24
N ARG A 18 51.92 -63.10 50.68
CA ARG A 18 50.91 -62.33 49.98
C ARG A 18 51.47 -61.31 49.03
N GLY A 19 50.89 -61.24 47.85
CA GLY A 19 50.97 -60.10 47.00
C GLY A 19 49.66 -59.96 46.24
N THR A 20 48.66 -59.37 46.89
CA THR A 20 47.41 -58.99 46.26
C THR A 20 47.63 -57.77 45.35
N SER A 21 47.70 -57.91 44.08
CA SER A 21 47.58 -56.81 43.16
C SER A 21 46.10 -56.54 42.85
N ARG A 22 45.52 -55.64 43.67
CA ARG A 22 44.28 -54.96 43.41
C ARG A 22 44.49 -53.95 42.29
N SER A 23 44.20 -54.28 41.04
CA SER A 23 44.14 -53.29 39.95
C SER A 23 42.95 -53.49 39.00
N GLY A 24 41.92 -54.27 39.44
CA GLY A 24 40.74 -54.49 38.62
C GLY A 24 39.57 -53.55 38.88
N GLY A 25 39.62 -52.77 39.98
CA GLY A 25 38.47 -52.00 40.45
C GLY A 25 38.30 -50.60 39.82
N VAL A 26 39.36 -50.00 39.36
CA VAL A 26 39.30 -48.63 38.82
C VAL A 26 38.97 -48.62 37.30
N SER A 27 39.40 -49.64 36.59
CA SER A 27 39.19 -49.76 35.14
C SER A 27 37.70 -50.03 34.79
N TRP A 28 37.00 -50.85 35.57
CA TRP A 28 35.59 -51.12 35.25
C TRP A 28 34.65 -49.95 35.70
N ILE A 29 35.01 -49.26 36.79
CA ILE A 29 34.28 -48.04 37.25
C ILE A 29 34.46 -46.94 36.19
N LEU A 30 35.65 -46.75 35.64
CA LEU A 30 35.90 -45.83 34.51
C LEU A 30 35.09 -46.23 33.25
N GLY A 31 34.95 -47.54 32.98
CA GLY A 31 34.13 -48.02 31.86
C GLY A 31 32.65 -47.77 32.09
N ILE A 32 32.13 -47.94 33.29
CA ILE A 32 30.75 -47.66 33.64
C ILE A 32 30.48 -46.15 33.58
N LEU A 33 31.38 -45.29 34.11
CA LEU A 33 31.26 -43.84 34.05
C LEU A 33 31.29 -43.33 32.57
N LEU A 34 32.16 -43.89 31.75
CA LEU A 34 32.22 -43.53 30.31
C LEU A 34 30.98 -43.99 29.57
N GLY A 35 30.46 -45.20 29.90
CA GLY A 35 29.19 -45.69 29.34
C GLY A 35 27.99 -44.86 29.73
N VAL A 36 27.85 -44.45 31.00
CA VAL A 36 26.77 -43.55 31.50
C VAL A 36 26.91 -42.17 30.81
N MET A 37 28.10 -41.63 30.72
CA MET A 37 28.32 -40.35 30.03
C MET A 37 27.94 -40.41 28.55
N LEU A 38 28.29 -41.51 27.87
CA LEU A 38 27.94 -41.71 26.46
C LEU A 38 26.41 -41.83 26.27
N THR A 39 25.72 -42.56 27.16
CA THR A 39 24.26 -42.69 27.09
C THR A 39 23.55 -41.39 27.38
N VAL A 40 24.04 -40.55 28.31
CA VAL A 40 23.48 -39.23 28.59
C VAL A 40 23.69 -38.30 27.40
N ILE A 41 24.85 -38.32 26.76
CA ILE A 41 25.14 -37.53 25.54
C ILE A 41 24.22 -37.98 24.39
N LEU A 42 24.08 -39.30 24.18
CA LEU A 42 23.20 -39.83 23.14
C LEU A 42 21.71 -39.50 23.40
N ALA A 43 21.26 -39.60 24.63
CA ALA A 43 19.94 -39.22 25.03
C ALA A 43 19.73 -37.69 24.85
N GLY A 44 20.72 -36.88 25.21
CA GLY A 44 20.69 -35.42 24.99
C GLY A 44 20.58 -35.03 23.52
N VAL A 45 21.37 -35.72 22.65
CA VAL A 45 21.31 -35.51 21.19
C VAL A 45 19.96 -35.95 20.62
N LEU A 46 19.40 -37.07 21.09
CA LEU A 46 18.09 -37.57 20.68
C LEU A 46 16.96 -36.62 21.10
N VAL A 47 16.99 -36.11 22.33
CA VAL A 47 16.03 -35.13 22.84
C VAL A 47 16.19 -33.80 22.07
N TRP A 48 17.41 -33.37 21.79
CA TRP A 48 17.65 -32.13 21.04
C TRP A 48 17.19 -32.25 19.58
N SER A 49 17.46 -33.40 18.94
CA SER A 49 16.99 -33.63 17.56
C SER A 49 15.46 -33.79 17.47
N SER A 50 14.82 -34.41 18.45
CA SER A 50 13.37 -34.61 18.47
C SER A 50 12.60 -33.33 18.85
N THR A 51 13.12 -32.50 19.77
CA THR A 51 12.47 -31.24 20.16
C THR A 51 12.72 -30.12 19.14
N GLY A 52 13.92 -30.05 18.53
CA GLY A 52 14.22 -29.03 17.53
C GLY A 52 13.44 -29.22 16.23
N PHE A 53 13.32 -30.44 15.73
CA PHE A 53 12.57 -30.71 14.50
C PHE A 53 11.04 -30.58 14.67
N GLY A 54 10.52 -31.01 15.84
CA GLY A 54 9.09 -30.89 16.13
C GLY A 54 8.62 -29.46 16.32
N LEU A 55 9.40 -28.62 17.01
CA LEU A 55 9.06 -27.20 17.23
C LEU A 55 9.18 -26.37 15.93
N LEU A 56 10.19 -26.64 15.07
CA LEU A 56 10.30 -25.97 13.78
C LEU A 56 9.16 -26.37 12.84
N HIS A 57 8.71 -27.62 12.89
CA HIS A 57 7.56 -28.07 12.09
C HIS A 57 6.22 -27.51 12.63
N LEU A 58 6.08 -27.40 13.96
CA LEU A 58 4.91 -26.75 14.54
C LEU A 58 4.88 -25.24 14.24
N MET A 59 6.03 -24.57 14.29
CA MET A 59 6.14 -23.16 13.91
C MET A 59 5.88 -22.92 12.42
N SER A 60 6.27 -23.86 11.56
CA SER A 60 5.94 -23.75 10.11
C SER A 60 4.45 -23.96 9.84
N MET A 61 3.77 -24.80 10.59
CA MET A 61 2.30 -24.95 10.50
C MET A 61 1.54 -23.72 11.04
N LEU A 62 2.07 -23.06 12.08
CA LEU A 62 1.47 -21.83 12.61
C LEU A 62 1.70 -20.62 11.71
N HIS A 63 2.78 -20.63 10.90
CA HIS A 63 3.03 -19.58 9.90
C HIS A 63 2.37 -19.84 8.53
N SER A 64 1.75 -20.99 8.33
CA SER A 64 0.99 -21.31 7.12
C SER A 64 -0.47 -20.88 7.18
N GLY A 65 -0.85 -20.07 8.17
CA GLY A 65 -2.09 -19.32 8.15
C GLY A 65 -2.03 -18.28 7.02
N ARG A 66 -2.24 -18.69 5.77
CA ARG A 66 -2.69 -17.78 4.72
C ARG A 66 -4.00 -17.19 5.23
N THR A 67 -3.94 -15.96 5.72
CA THR A 67 -5.12 -15.14 5.91
C THR A 67 -5.69 -14.94 4.51
N GLN A 68 -6.57 -15.80 4.06
CA GLN A 68 -7.44 -15.51 2.94
C GLN A 68 -8.38 -14.43 3.43
N ILE A 69 -8.01 -13.18 3.20
CA ILE A 69 -8.94 -12.07 3.32
C ILE A 69 -9.96 -12.32 2.21
N ASN A 70 -11.09 -12.89 2.56
CA ASN A 70 -12.22 -13.05 1.67
C ASN A 70 -12.85 -11.65 1.55
N VAL A 71 -12.33 -10.85 0.62
CA VAL A 71 -12.86 -9.51 0.32
C VAL A 71 -14.09 -9.75 -0.54
N ASP A 72 -15.26 -9.76 0.09
CA ASP A 72 -16.53 -9.89 -0.59
C ASP A 72 -16.95 -8.57 -1.26
N GLN A 73 -17.84 -8.67 -2.23
CA GLN A 73 -18.34 -7.52 -3.02
C GLN A 73 -18.84 -6.34 -2.14
N PRO A 74 -19.62 -6.52 -1.06
CA PRO A 74 -20.05 -5.42 -0.21
C PRO A 74 -18.90 -4.69 0.49
N THR A 75 -17.81 -5.38 0.80
CA THR A 75 -16.62 -4.78 1.43
C THR A 75 -15.87 -3.89 0.44
N VAL A 76 -15.66 -4.36 -0.80
CA VAL A 76 -15.03 -3.57 -1.88
C VAL A 76 -15.83 -2.31 -2.16
N VAL A 77 -17.16 -2.43 -2.35
CA VAL A 77 -18.04 -1.27 -2.60
C VAL A 77 -17.91 -0.23 -1.49
N ARG A 78 -17.99 -0.64 -0.22
CA ARG A 78 -17.88 0.28 0.92
C ARG A 78 -16.54 0.99 0.98
N GLN A 79 -15.44 0.29 0.72
CA GLN A 79 -14.11 0.89 0.72
C GLN A 79 -13.96 1.94 -0.39
N ILE A 80 -14.47 1.65 -1.58
CA ILE A 80 -14.44 2.62 -2.70
C ILE A 80 -15.37 3.80 -2.41
N GLN A 81 -16.58 3.57 -1.89
CA GLN A 81 -17.51 4.63 -1.55
C GLN A 81 -16.98 5.57 -0.45
N GLN A 82 -16.14 5.09 0.47
CA GLN A 82 -15.51 5.92 1.50
C GLN A 82 -14.59 7.00 0.93
N LEU A 83 -14.08 6.83 -0.28
CA LEU A 83 -13.33 7.86 -0.99
C LEU A 83 -14.21 9.03 -1.43
N GLN A 84 -15.54 8.84 -1.45
CA GLN A 84 -16.54 9.84 -1.86
C GLN A 84 -16.20 10.47 -3.23
N ARG A 85 -15.48 11.58 -3.24
CA ARG A 85 -15.05 12.30 -4.46
C ARG A 85 -13.59 12.00 -4.72
N LEU A 86 -13.30 11.37 -5.86
CA LEU A 86 -11.94 11.09 -6.32
C LEU A 86 -11.54 12.16 -7.32
N GLU A 87 -10.87 13.20 -6.85
CA GLU A 87 -10.27 14.24 -7.69
C GLU A 87 -9.03 13.66 -8.36
N THR A 88 -9.01 13.63 -9.68
CA THR A 88 -7.96 12.95 -10.45
C THR A 88 -7.23 13.85 -11.44
N VAL A 89 -7.74 15.05 -11.66
CA VAL A 89 -7.12 16.04 -12.55
C VAL A 89 -7.43 17.44 -12.09
N SER A 90 -6.46 18.33 -12.22
CA SER A 90 -6.62 19.78 -12.06
C SER A 90 -5.99 20.49 -13.27
N TYR A 91 -6.77 21.33 -13.93
CA TYR A 91 -6.32 22.22 -15.02
C TYR A 91 -6.18 23.63 -14.49
N THR A 92 -4.98 24.17 -14.58
CA THR A 92 -4.72 25.58 -14.26
C THR A 92 -4.52 26.35 -15.55
N MET A 93 -5.20 27.49 -15.70
CA MET A 93 -5.13 28.30 -16.90
C MET A 93 -5.32 29.79 -16.64
N ASP A 94 -4.75 30.59 -17.53
CA ASP A 94 -4.92 32.04 -17.53
C ASP A 94 -5.86 32.46 -18.66
N LYS A 95 -6.75 33.43 -18.39
CA LYS A 95 -7.65 34.03 -19.39
C LYS A 95 -7.72 35.54 -19.21
N ILE A 96 -7.91 36.22 -20.31
CA ILE A 96 -8.25 37.64 -20.31
C ILE A 96 -9.73 37.76 -20.64
N ILE A 97 -10.48 38.31 -19.68
CA ILE A 97 -11.93 38.52 -19.81
C ILE A 97 -12.22 40.00 -19.82
N SER A 98 -13.09 40.42 -20.71
CA SER A 98 -13.57 41.79 -20.74
C SER A 98 -15.07 41.86 -20.46
N GLY A 99 -15.47 42.75 -19.60
CA GLY A 99 -16.86 43.13 -19.41
C GLY A 99 -17.07 44.61 -19.75
N GLU A 100 -18.25 44.93 -20.23
CA GLU A 100 -18.58 46.28 -20.64
C GLU A 100 -20.05 46.58 -20.36
N HIS A 101 -20.29 47.65 -19.63
CA HIS A 101 -21.62 48.29 -19.58
C HIS A 101 -21.60 49.50 -20.47
N ALA A 102 -22.30 49.44 -21.59
CA ALA A 102 -22.42 50.52 -22.55
C ALA A 102 -23.85 51.01 -22.62
N ASN A 103 -24.02 52.31 -22.89
CA ASN A 103 -25.30 52.86 -23.20
C ASN A 103 -25.60 52.70 -24.71
N GLU A 104 -26.83 52.31 -25.06
CA GLU A 104 -27.21 52.05 -26.46
C GLU A 104 -27.28 53.31 -27.31
N TYR A 105 -27.52 54.47 -26.69
CA TYR A 105 -27.78 55.72 -27.39
C TYR A 105 -26.61 56.69 -27.36
N LEU A 106 -25.63 56.49 -26.53
CA LEU A 106 -24.53 57.42 -26.31
C LEU A 106 -23.17 56.75 -26.63
N PRO A 107 -22.21 57.50 -27.20
CA PRO A 107 -20.87 56.99 -27.45
C PRO A 107 -20.21 56.52 -26.16
N LYS A 108 -19.49 55.35 -26.23
CA LYS A 108 -18.83 54.69 -25.11
C LYS A 108 -17.85 55.56 -24.31
N PHE A 109 -17.16 56.47 -25.00
CA PHE A 109 -16.20 57.40 -24.36
C PHE A 109 -16.92 58.48 -23.48
N LEU A 110 -18.21 58.68 -23.70
CA LEU A 110 -19.02 59.58 -22.84
C LEU A 110 -19.71 58.84 -21.71
N VAL A 111 -20.34 57.70 -22.00
CA VAL A 111 -21.11 56.91 -21.04
C VAL A 111 -20.82 55.43 -21.24
N GLY A 112 -20.21 54.81 -20.29
CA GLY A 112 -19.86 53.40 -20.28
C GLY A 112 -18.84 53.06 -19.20
N ASP A 113 -18.71 51.80 -18.92
CA ASP A 113 -17.68 51.29 -18.04
C ASP A 113 -17.20 49.96 -18.60
N ARG A 114 -15.88 49.87 -18.88
CA ARG A 114 -15.24 48.68 -19.44
C ARG A 114 -14.12 48.19 -18.50
N LEU A 115 -14.14 46.91 -18.21
CA LEU A 115 -13.16 46.25 -17.38
C LEU A 115 -12.45 45.14 -18.16
N LEU A 116 -11.13 45.13 -18.13
CA LEU A 116 -10.32 43.96 -18.53
C LEU A 116 -9.70 43.31 -17.31
N LEU A 117 -9.95 42.01 -17.16
CA LEU A 117 -9.45 41.18 -16.07
C LEU A 117 -8.49 40.11 -16.63
N VAL A 118 -7.28 40.01 -16.06
CA VAL A 118 -6.41 38.86 -16.23
C VAL A 118 -6.70 37.89 -15.11
N VAL A 119 -7.33 36.77 -15.47
CA VAL A 119 -7.83 35.79 -14.51
C VAL A 119 -6.94 34.56 -14.53
N HIS A 120 -6.47 34.15 -13.35
CA HIS A 120 -5.82 32.86 -13.12
C HIS A 120 -6.83 31.94 -12.42
N GLY A 121 -7.11 30.78 -13.01
CA GLY A 121 -8.13 29.87 -12.48
C GLY A 121 -7.73 28.43 -12.54
N GLU A 122 -8.45 27.64 -11.74
CA GLU A 122 -8.28 26.20 -11.60
C GLU A 122 -9.63 25.51 -11.81
N VAL A 123 -9.62 24.45 -12.61
CA VAL A 123 -10.78 23.58 -12.83
C VAL A 123 -10.40 22.16 -12.40
N VAL A 124 -11.12 21.60 -11.42
CA VAL A 124 -10.88 20.27 -10.87
C VAL A 124 -11.91 19.29 -11.37
N GLY A 125 -11.46 18.17 -11.92
CA GLY A 125 -12.29 17.07 -12.40
C GLY A 125 -11.99 15.75 -11.70
N GLY A 126 -12.98 14.86 -11.70
CA GLY A 126 -12.85 13.56 -11.05
C GLY A 126 -14.11 12.70 -11.18
N ILE A 127 -14.22 11.70 -10.32
CA ILE A 127 -15.36 10.78 -10.26
C ILE A 127 -15.98 10.79 -8.87
N ASN A 128 -17.31 10.84 -8.82
CA ASN A 128 -18.08 10.75 -7.58
C ASN A 128 -18.34 9.28 -7.23
N LEU A 129 -17.45 8.70 -6.43
CA LEU A 129 -17.53 7.30 -6.03
C LEU A 129 -18.66 7.02 -5.02
N ALA A 130 -19.21 8.05 -4.37
CA ALA A 130 -20.38 7.88 -3.52
C ALA A 130 -21.64 7.45 -4.31
N ALA A 131 -21.67 7.74 -5.62
CA ALA A 131 -22.74 7.32 -6.52
C ALA A 131 -22.66 5.83 -6.94
N LEU A 132 -21.55 5.13 -6.63
CA LEU A 132 -21.36 3.73 -6.97
C LEU A 132 -22.39 2.86 -6.25
N LYS A 133 -23.02 1.94 -6.98
CA LYS A 133 -24.02 1.03 -6.44
C LYS A 133 -23.43 -0.39 -6.28
N PRO A 134 -23.98 -1.22 -5.38
CA PRO A 134 -23.54 -2.61 -5.26
C PRO A 134 -23.57 -3.41 -6.57
N GLY A 135 -24.52 -3.10 -7.47
CA GLY A 135 -24.63 -3.74 -8.78
C GLY A 135 -23.55 -3.33 -9.78
N ASP A 136 -22.84 -2.22 -9.53
CA ASP A 136 -21.76 -1.73 -10.40
C ASP A 136 -20.44 -2.45 -10.14
N VAL A 137 -20.37 -3.29 -9.11
CA VAL A 137 -19.17 -4.04 -8.72
C VAL A 137 -19.47 -5.52 -8.71
N SER A 138 -18.63 -6.33 -9.36
CA SER A 138 -18.70 -7.80 -9.34
C SER A 138 -17.35 -8.37 -8.93
N VAL A 139 -17.36 -9.22 -7.91
CA VAL A 139 -16.15 -9.87 -7.39
C VAL A 139 -16.27 -11.38 -7.59
N GLN A 140 -15.28 -11.99 -8.23
CA GLN A 140 -15.19 -13.43 -8.49
C GLN A 140 -13.77 -13.92 -8.14
N GLY A 141 -13.58 -14.36 -6.90
CA GLY A 141 -12.27 -14.76 -6.42
C GLY A 141 -11.26 -13.58 -6.46
N GLN A 142 -10.24 -13.66 -7.30
CA GLN A 142 -9.23 -12.61 -7.47
C GLN A 142 -9.51 -11.67 -8.66
N LYS A 143 -10.65 -11.82 -9.30
CA LYS A 143 -11.12 -10.94 -10.37
C LYS A 143 -12.16 -9.99 -9.83
N VAL A 144 -12.03 -8.70 -10.18
CA VAL A 144 -13.01 -7.65 -9.88
C VAL A 144 -13.34 -6.89 -11.16
N SER A 145 -14.63 -6.67 -11.40
CA SER A 145 -15.14 -5.84 -12.49
C SER A 145 -15.96 -4.70 -11.89
N ILE A 146 -15.66 -3.46 -12.30
CA ILE A 146 -16.31 -2.25 -11.79
C ILE A 146 -16.77 -1.38 -12.94
N HIS A 147 -18.03 -0.93 -12.86
CA HIS A 147 -18.58 0.12 -13.72
C HIS A 147 -18.48 1.45 -12.98
N LEU A 148 -17.56 2.33 -13.44
CA LEU A 148 -17.36 3.63 -12.79
C LEU A 148 -18.43 4.63 -13.22
N PRO A 149 -18.88 5.52 -12.30
CA PRO A 149 -19.67 6.67 -12.67
C PRO A 149 -18.94 7.58 -13.67
N ALA A 150 -19.70 8.37 -14.42
CA ALA A 150 -19.12 9.33 -15.33
C ALA A 150 -18.27 10.37 -14.59
N ALA A 151 -17.17 10.79 -15.24
CA ALA A 151 -16.35 11.89 -14.74
C ALA A 151 -17.13 13.21 -14.80
N GLU A 152 -16.94 14.06 -13.81
CA GLU A 152 -17.58 15.37 -13.70
C GLU A 152 -16.60 16.45 -13.25
N VAL A 153 -16.92 17.71 -13.52
CA VAL A 153 -16.21 18.86 -12.95
C VAL A 153 -16.71 19.08 -11.53
N PHE A 154 -15.80 19.05 -10.58
CA PHE A 154 -16.14 19.26 -9.16
C PHE A 154 -16.14 20.71 -8.74
N SER A 155 -15.22 21.48 -9.27
CA SER A 155 -15.12 22.90 -8.95
C SER A 155 -14.37 23.65 -10.05
N THR A 156 -14.79 24.91 -10.24
CA THR A 156 -14.06 25.92 -10.97
C THR A 156 -13.81 27.06 -10.01
N ARG A 157 -12.57 27.50 -9.88
CA ARG A 157 -12.18 28.55 -8.91
C ARG A 157 -11.24 29.55 -9.58
N ILE A 158 -11.42 30.82 -9.23
CA ILE A 158 -10.50 31.90 -9.57
C ILE A 158 -9.54 32.11 -8.40
N ASP A 159 -8.24 32.11 -8.67
CA ASP A 159 -7.22 32.52 -7.74
C ASP A 159 -7.19 34.04 -7.61
N ASN A 160 -7.82 34.57 -6.58
CA ASN A 160 -7.92 36.00 -6.35
C ASN A 160 -6.56 36.68 -6.08
N ALA A 161 -5.55 35.92 -5.61
CA ALA A 161 -4.22 36.48 -5.37
C ALA A 161 -3.44 36.73 -6.67
N LYS A 162 -3.71 35.92 -7.70
CA LYS A 162 -3.07 36.02 -9.02
C LYS A 162 -3.91 36.78 -10.05
N THR A 163 -5.23 36.89 -9.81
CA THR A 163 -6.15 37.63 -10.67
C THR A 163 -6.02 39.12 -10.43
N LYS A 164 -5.95 39.92 -11.51
CA LYS A 164 -5.78 41.38 -11.44
C LYS A 164 -6.52 42.10 -12.53
N VAL A 165 -6.98 43.28 -12.18
CA VAL A 165 -7.50 44.24 -13.17
C VAL A 165 -6.34 44.71 -14.03
N TYR A 166 -6.42 44.47 -15.34
CA TYR A 166 -5.45 44.96 -16.30
C TYR A 166 -5.73 46.40 -16.72
N SER A 167 -6.99 46.70 -17.06
CA SER A 167 -7.45 48.07 -17.33
C SER A 167 -8.91 48.23 -16.97
N ARG A 168 -9.29 49.44 -16.61
CA ARG A 168 -10.68 49.87 -16.48
C ARG A 168 -10.81 51.24 -17.12
N ASP A 169 -11.73 51.37 -18.07
CA ASP A 169 -12.01 52.57 -18.80
C ASP A 169 -13.46 53.00 -18.53
N THR A 170 -13.63 54.11 -17.79
CA THR A 170 -14.94 54.63 -17.44
C THR A 170 -15.19 55.93 -18.22
N GLY A 171 -16.35 56.07 -18.86
CA GLY A 171 -16.73 57.23 -19.64
C GLY A 171 -16.75 58.50 -18.82
N LEU A 172 -16.56 59.64 -19.49
CA LEU A 172 -16.42 60.95 -18.85
C LEU A 172 -17.60 61.36 -17.95
N PHE A 173 -18.79 60.84 -18.28
CA PHE A 173 -20.05 61.10 -17.51
C PHE A 173 -20.57 59.88 -16.77
N SER A 174 -19.78 58.81 -16.65
CA SER A 174 -20.12 57.62 -15.92
C SER A 174 -19.36 57.54 -14.62
N SER A 175 -19.93 56.79 -13.66
CA SER A 175 -19.18 56.30 -12.51
C SER A 175 -18.86 54.81 -12.67
N PRO A 176 -17.76 54.32 -12.13
CA PRO A 176 -17.47 52.91 -12.13
C PRO A 176 -18.61 52.08 -11.55
N ASP A 177 -19.08 51.07 -12.28
CA ASP A 177 -20.13 50.18 -11.78
C ASP A 177 -19.48 49.17 -10.78
N PRO A 178 -19.97 49.16 -9.53
CA PRO A 178 -19.42 48.24 -8.52
C PRO A 178 -19.71 46.77 -8.82
N ASN A 179 -20.72 46.46 -9.65
CA ASN A 179 -21.12 45.09 -9.96
C ASN A 179 -20.34 44.49 -11.16
N LEU A 180 -19.82 45.36 -12.04
CA LEU A 180 -19.15 44.93 -13.28
C LEU A 180 -18.02 43.94 -13.01
N GLU A 181 -17.25 44.14 -11.94
CA GLU A 181 -16.14 43.19 -11.61
C GLU A 181 -16.69 41.83 -11.19
N SER A 182 -17.77 41.76 -10.44
CA SER A 182 -18.42 40.49 -10.03
C SER A 182 -18.95 39.73 -11.24
N GLU A 183 -19.61 40.44 -12.15
CA GLU A 183 -20.13 39.84 -13.39
C GLU A 183 -19.05 39.32 -14.29
N VAL A 184 -17.91 40.07 -14.42
CA VAL A 184 -16.75 39.63 -15.19
C VAL A 184 -16.10 38.40 -14.56
N ARG A 185 -16.07 38.29 -13.23
CA ARG A 185 -15.57 37.11 -12.53
C ARG A 185 -16.45 35.87 -12.77
N GLU A 186 -17.78 36.03 -12.68
CA GLU A 186 -18.70 34.94 -12.99
C GLU A 186 -18.55 34.46 -14.45
N GLU A 187 -18.41 35.39 -15.40
CA GLU A 187 -18.15 35.04 -16.79
C GLU A 187 -16.82 34.33 -16.94
N ALA A 188 -15.80 34.77 -16.21
CA ALA A 188 -14.50 34.13 -16.19
C ALA A 188 -14.58 32.65 -15.72
N GLU A 189 -15.31 32.38 -14.64
CA GLU A 189 -15.53 31.02 -14.15
C GLU A 189 -16.24 30.14 -15.19
N ARG A 190 -17.28 30.68 -15.85
CA ARG A 190 -17.95 29.96 -16.94
C ARG A 190 -17.00 29.65 -18.11
N GLN A 191 -16.18 30.61 -18.52
CA GLN A 191 -15.24 30.44 -19.62
C GLN A 191 -14.07 29.51 -19.27
N LEU A 192 -13.59 29.50 -18.02
CA LEU A 192 -12.59 28.55 -17.53
C LEU A 192 -13.14 27.13 -17.59
N GLN A 193 -14.35 26.91 -17.09
CA GLN A 193 -15.00 25.61 -17.14
C GLN A 193 -15.20 25.12 -18.57
N GLN A 194 -15.69 25.98 -19.46
CA GLN A 194 -15.88 25.63 -20.87
C GLN A 194 -14.56 25.26 -21.55
N ALA A 195 -13.50 26.02 -21.29
CA ALA A 195 -12.17 25.70 -21.83
C ALA A 195 -11.67 24.35 -21.35
N ALA A 196 -11.77 24.07 -20.04
CA ALA A 196 -11.36 22.78 -19.48
C ALA A 196 -12.16 21.61 -20.08
N LEU A 197 -13.46 21.79 -20.31
CA LEU A 197 -14.31 20.79 -20.96
C LEU A 197 -13.87 20.55 -22.43
N GLN A 198 -13.58 21.63 -23.19
CA GLN A 198 -13.09 21.54 -24.56
C GLN A 198 -11.71 20.87 -24.62
N ASP A 199 -10.85 21.13 -23.66
CA ASP A 199 -9.52 20.53 -23.54
C ASP A 199 -9.56 19.07 -23.02
N GLY A 200 -10.76 18.52 -22.77
CA GLY A 200 -10.97 17.10 -22.48
C GLY A 200 -10.70 16.73 -21.02
N ILE A 201 -10.89 17.64 -20.07
CA ILE A 201 -10.69 17.37 -18.63
C ILE A 201 -11.47 16.14 -18.16
N LEU A 202 -12.69 15.90 -18.65
CA LEU A 202 -13.50 14.74 -18.25
C LEU A 202 -12.89 13.42 -18.72
N LYS A 203 -12.34 13.40 -19.93
CA LYS A 203 -11.64 12.22 -20.44
C LYS A 203 -10.42 11.92 -19.60
N THR A 204 -9.60 12.92 -19.35
CA THR A 204 -8.39 12.80 -18.51
C THR A 204 -8.75 12.37 -17.10
N ALA A 205 -9.80 12.94 -16.51
CA ALA A 205 -10.31 12.56 -15.20
C ALA A 205 -10.70 11.08 -15.14
N GLY A 206 -11.44 10.59 -16.12
CA GLY A 206 -11.85 9.19 -16.22
C GLY A 206 -10.67 8.22 -16.37
N ASP A 207 -9.72 8.55 -17.23
CA ASP A 207 -8.54 7.72 -17.47
C ASP A 207 -7.64 7.64 -16.22
N ASN A 208 -7.42 8.78 -15.55
CA ASN A 208 -6.67 8.82 -14.29
C ASN A 208 -7.38 8.06 -13.16
N ALA A 209 -8.70 8.19 -13.06
CA ALA A 209 -9.50 7.46 -12.08
C ALA A 209 -9.41 5.95 -12.29
N ARG A 210 -9.51 5.48 -13.55
CA ARG A 210 -9.33 4.05 -13.87
C ARG A 210 -7.96 3.55 -13.41
N SER A 211 -6.90 4.29 -13.73
CA SER A 211 -5.53 3.94 -13.32
C SER A 211 -5.40 3.87 -11.79
N THR A 212 -5.91 4.88 -11.10
CA THR A 212 -5.83 4.98 -9.63
C THR A 212 -6.58 3.82 -8.95
N ILE A 213 -7.82 3.55 -9.40
CA ILE A 213 -8.66 2.48 -8.83
C ILE A 213 -8.06 1.11 -9.14
N THR A 214 -7.52 0.92 -10.36
CA THR A 214 -6.82 -0.32 -10.72
C THR A 214 -5.65 -0.59 -9.78
N GLY A 215 -4.78 0.40 -9.56
CA GLY A 215 -3.64 0.27 -8.66
C GLY A 215 -4.06 -0.01 -7.21
N MET A 216 -5.13 0.65 -6.74
CA MET A 216 -5.68 0.42 -5.41
C MET A 216 -6.21 -1.01 -5.23
N LEU A 217 -6.96 -1.51 -6.21
CA LEU A 217 -7.52 -2.88 -6.15
C LEU A 217 -6.44 -3.95 -6.26
N GLN A 218 -5.41 -3.72 -7.07
CA GLN A 218 -4.23 -4.59 -7.10
C GLN A 218 -3.52 -4.63 -5.75
N GLY A 219 -3.44 -3.48 -5.06
CA GLY A 219 -2.92 -3.39 -3.69
C GLY A 219 -3.76 -4.18 -2.66
N PHE A 220 -5.05 -4.38 -2.90
CA PHE A 220 -5.93 -5.23 -2.10
C PHE A 220 -5.83 -6.73 -2.44
N GLY A 221 -4.98 -7.11 -3.42
CA GLY A 221 -4.74 -8.50 -3.79
C GLY A 221 -5.59 -9.04 -4.95
N PHE A 222 -6.31 -8.17 -5.67
CA PHE A 222 -6.96 -8.55 -6.93
C PHE A 222 -5.93 -8.59 -8.05
N HIS A 223 -5.84 -9.72 -8.76
CA HIS A 223 -4.89 -9.89 -9.85
C HIS A 223 -5.48 -9.50 -11.21
N GLU A 224 -6.79 -9.58 -11.36
CA GLU A 224 -7.51 -9.21 -12.57
C GLU A 224 -8.54 -8.12 -12.25
N VAL A 225 -8.27 -6.91 -12.74
CA VAL A 225 -9.12 -5.73 -12.52
C VAL A 225 -9.65 -5.26 -13.87
N GLU A 226 -10.97 -5.29 -14.04
CA GLU A 226 -11.67 -4.83 -15.23
C GLU A 226 -12.49 -3.60 -14.86
N ILE A 227 -12.19 -2.44 -15.47
CA ILE A 227 -12.93 -1.19 -15.25
C ILE A 227 -13.63 -0.78 -16.55
N ARG A 228 -14.93 -0.60 -16.45
CA ARG A 228 -15.83 -0.22 -17.55
C ARG A 228 -16.40 1.17 -17.35
#